data_2810c8f36622e80f0ef641692518cd9f
#
_entry.id   2810c8f36622e80f0ef641692518cd9f
#
_cell.length_a   1.000
_cell.length_b   1.000
_cell.length_c   1.000
_cell.angle_alpha   90.00
_cell.angle_beta   90.00
_cell.angle_gamma   90.00
#
_symmetry.space_group_name_H-M   'P 1'
#
loop_
_entity.id
_entity.type
_entity.pdbx_description
1 polymer ?
#
loop_
_entity_poly.entity_id
_entity_poly.type
_entity_poly.pdbx_seq_one_letter_code
_entity_poly.pdbx_strand_id
1 'polypeptide(L)'
;MSMAKQRLKLVIPGSHGLNIAAVLETPELEPKAYVLYAHCFTCGKDNMAASRVSRGLVAQGFAVMRFDFGGLGASEGEFADTNFSSNVQNLKDCSDYLREHYQAPSILIGHSFGGAAVLATAGDIKEVAGVV
;
A
#
# COMPACT_ATOMS: atom_id res chain seq x y z
N MET A 1 15.78 -0.02 -21.58
CA MET A 1 16.71 -0.69 -20.65
C MET A 1 15.91 -1.34 -19.53
N SER A 2 16.14 -2.60 -19.26
CA SER A 2 15.44 -3.27 -18.18
C SER A 2 16.04 -2.88 -16.82
N MET A 3 15.18 -2.78 -15.82
CA MET A 3 15.59 -2.59 -14.44
C MET A 3 15.48 -3.92 -13.71
N ALA A 4 16.39 -4.20 -12.79
CA ALA A 4 16.28 -5.40 -11.97
C ALA A 4 15.00 -5.31 -11.12
N LYS A 5 14.36 -6.47 -10.88
CA LYS A 5 13.28 -6.53 -9.88
C LYS A 5 13.81 -6.06 -8.55
N GLN A 6 13.05 -5.22 -7.87
CA GLN A 6 13.43 -4.68 -6.58
C GLN A 6 12.34 -4.91 -5.55
N ARG A 7 12.78 -5.13 -4.32
CA ARG A 7 11.90 -5.19 -3.16
C ARG A 7 12.48 -4.24 -2.13
N LEU A 8 11.86 -3.10 -1.97
CA LEU A 8 12.35 -2.03 -1.11
C LEU A 8 11.51 -1.97 0.17
N LYS A 9 12.18 -2.00 1.31
CA LYS A 9 11.54 -1.71 2.59
C LYS A 9 11.55 -0.20 2.78
N LEU A 10 10.38 0.36 3.05
CA LEU A 10 10.19 1.80 3.18
C LEU A 10 9.61 2.14 4.55
N VAL A 11 9.98 3.30 5.04
CA VAL A 11 9.37 3.91 6.22
C VAL A 11 8.71 5.19 5.75
N ILE A 12 7.39 5.24 5.85
CA ILE A 12 6.61 6.37 5.36
C ILE A 12 6.17 7.21 6.55
N PRO A 13 6.51 8.50 6.58
CA PRO A 13 6.03 9.39 7.64
C PRO A 13 4.51 9.51 7.56
N GLY A 14 3.83 9.10 8.62
CA GLY A 14 2.38 9.24 8.69
C GLY A 14 1.96 10.62 9.17
N SER A 15 0.76 11.05 8.79
CA SER A 15 0.21 12.35 9.16
C SER A 15 0.05 12.54 10.66
N HIS A 16 -0.02 11.45 11.42
CA HIS A 16 -0.16 11.50 12.88
C HIS A 16 1.18 11.42 13.62
N GLY A 17 2.30 11.60 12.92
CA GLY A 17 3.63 11.58 13.52
C GLY A 17 4.20 10.19 13.78
N LEU A 18 3.49 9.13 13.41
CA LEU A 18 3.95 7.75 13.55
C LEU A 18 4.33 7.20 12.18
N ASN A 19 5.41 6.43 12.14
CA ASN A 19 5.91 5.87 10.89
C ASN A 19 5.12 4.64 10.45
N ILE A 20 4.91 4.53 9.15
CA ILE A 20 4.22 3.40 8.52
C ILE A 20 5.27 2.55 7.83
N ALA A 21 5.30 1.25 8.13
CA ALA A 21 6.17 0.30 7.46
C ALA A 21 5.53 -0.14 6.15
N ALA A 22 6.30 -0.13 5.08
CA ALA A 22 5.82 -0.51 3.75
C ALA A 22 6.89 -1.29 2.98
N VAL A 23 6.44 -2.00 1.95
CA VAL A 23 7.29 -2.68 0.99
C VAL A 23 6.82 -2.30 -0.41
N LEU A 24 7.75 -1.85 -1.23
CA LEU A 24 7.49 -1.58 -2.64
C LEU A 24 8.22 -2.62 -3.49
N GLU A 25 7.48 -3.36 -4.28
CA GLU A 25 8.05 -4.32 -5.23
C GLU A 25 7.87 -3.77 -6.64
N THR A 26 8.94 -3.77 -7.41
CA THR A 26 8.93 -3.23 -8.77
C THR A 26 9.36 -4.28 -9.78
N PRO A 27 8.81 -4.23 -11.02
CA PRO A 27 9.19 -5.16 -12.08
C PRO A 27 10.54 -4.80 -12.68
N GLU A 28 11.03 -5.66 -13.59
CA GLU A 28 12.29 -5.43 -14.29
C GLU A 28 12.23 -4.28 -15.28
N LEU A 29 11.07 -4.05 -15.87
CA LEU A 29 10.83 -2.96 -16.81
C LEU A 29 10.08 -1.82 -16.13
N GLU A 30 9.92 -0.71 -16.83
CA GLU A 30 9.12 0.40 -16.36
C GLU A 30 7.73 -0.09 -15.94
N PRO A 31 7.26 0.21 -14.74
CA PRO A 31 5.94 -0.25 -14.30
C PRO A 31 4.82 0.28 -15.19
N LYS A 32 3.88 -0.59 -15.54
CA LYS A 32 2.68 -0.21 -16.28
C LYS A 32 1.78 0.71 -15.45
N ALA A 33 1.74 0.47 -14.16
CA ALA A 33 0.97 1.25 -13.19
C ALA A 33 1.46 0.90 -11.79
N TYR A 34 1.10 1.73 -10.83
CA TYR A 34 1.37 1.48 -9.41
C TYR A 34 0.09 1.02 -8.73
N VAL A 35 0.22 0.01 -7.90
CA VAL A 35 -0.88 -0.60 -7.14
C VAL A 35 -0.60 -0.41 -5.66
N LEU A 36 -1.61 0.03 -4.91
CA LEU A 36 -1.52 0.14 -3.47
C LEU A 36 -2.42 -0.94 -2.85
N TYR A 37 -1.84 -1.81 -2.03
CA TYR A 37 -2.52 -2.94 -1.41
C TYR A 37 -2.73 -2.69 0.08
N ALA A 38 -3.99 -2.79 0.51
CA ALA A 38 -4.40 -2.65 1.91
C ALA A 38 -4.79 -4.02 2.47
N HIS A 39 -4.09 -4.47 3.50
CA HIS A 39 -4.23 -5.81 4.06
C HIS A 39 -5.49 -5.97 4.93
N CYS A 40 -5.81 -7.23 5.28
CA CYS A 40 -6.89 -7.54 6.21
C CYS A 40 -6.49 -7.15 7.65
N PHE A 41 -7.51 -7.06 8.52
CA PHE A 41 -7.40 -6.57 9.88
C PHE A 41 -6.27 -7.21 10.71
N THR A 42 -6.10 -8.53 10.60
CA THR A 42 -5.13 -9.27 11.42
C THR A 42 -3.90 -9.72 10.63
N CYS A 43 -3.73 -9.28 9.39
CA CYS A 43 -2.77 -9.91 8.48
C CYS A 43 -1.42 -9.20 8.40
N GLY A 44 -1.43 -7.88 8.17
CA GLY A 44 -0.21 -7.15 7.85
C GLY A 44 0.21 -7.30 6.39
N LYS A 45 1.20 -6.48 5.99
CA LYS A 45 1.65 -6.41 4.59
C LYS A 45 2.38 -7.65 4.11
N ASP A 46 2.93 -8.44 5.04
CA ASP A 46 3.78 -9.60 4.72
C ASP A 46 3.04 -10.92 4.78
N ASN A 47 1.71 -10.91 4.89
CA ASN A 47 0.99 -12.15 4.89
C ASN A 47 1.04 -12.81 3.51
N MET A 48 0.74 -14.12 3.49
CA MET A 48 0.90 -14.94 2.30
C MET A 48 0.04 -14.45 1.12
N ALA A 49 -1.20 -14.04 1.38
CA ALA A 49 -2.09 -13.56 0.33
C ALA A 49 -1.55 -12.28 -0.31
N ALA A 50 -1.11 -11.32 0.52
CA ALA A 50 -0.55 -10.08 0.04
C ALA A 50 0.72 -10.32 -0.78
N SER A 51 1.62 -11.18 -0.29
CA SER A 51 2.86 -11.52 -1.00
C SER A 51 2.60 -12.19 -2.35
N ARG A 52 1.64 -13.11 -2.40
CA ARG A 52 1.31 -13.81 -3.64
C ARG A 52 0.67 -12.90 -4.68
N VAL A 53 -0.25 -12.06 -4.26
CA VAL A 53 -0.89 -11.08 -5.15
C VAL A 53 0.15 -10.12 -5.69
N SER A 54 1.04 -9.61 -4.83
CA SER A 54 2.11 -8.71 -5.25
C SER A 54 3.02 -9.36 -6.27
N ARG A 55 3.49 -10.58 -6.03
CA ARG A 55 4.37 -11.27 -6.97
C ARG A 55 3.70 -11.49 -8.32
N GLY A 56 2.42 -11.86 -8.30
CA GLY A 56 1.67 -12.05 -9.54
C GLY A 56 1.56 -10.75 -10.34
N LEU A 57 1.28 -9.64 -9.67
CA LEU A 57 1.16 -8.35 -10.33
C LEU A 57 2.51 -7.84 -10.84
N VAL A 58 3.57 -8.00 -10.05
CA VAL A 58 4.92 -7.62 -10.48
C VAL A 58 5.33 -8.43 -11.71
N ALA A 59 5.00 -9.71 -11.77
CA ALA A 59 5.28 -10.56 -12.94
C ALA A 59 4.52 -10.05 -14.18
N GLN A 60 3.39 -9.37 -14.01
CA GLN A 60 2.63 -8.76 -15.11
C GLN A 60 3.08 -7.34 -15.44
N GLY A 61 4.07 -6.82 -14.74
CA GLY A 61 4.64 -5.50 -15.04
C GLY A 61 4.13 -4.36 -14.18
N PHE A 62 3.45 -4.64 -13.07
CA PHE A 62 2.99 -3.60 -12.14
C PHE A 62 3.97 -3.43 -10.98
N ALA A 63 4.05 -2.21 -10.46
CA ALA A 63 4.69 -1.97 -9.17
C ALA A 63 3.63 -2.03 -8.08
N VAL A 64 3.94 -2.68 -6.96
CA VAL A 64 2.97 -2.89 -5.88
C VAL A 64 3.56 -2.43 -4.57
N MET A 65 2.87 -1.50 -3.88
CA MET A 65 3.18 -1.13 -2.52
C MET A 65 2.21 -1.81 -1.58
N ARG A 66 2.76 -2.46 -0.54
CA ARG A 66 2.01 -3.00 0.60
C ARG A 66 2.47 -2.27 1.84
N PHE A 67 1.58 -2.01 2.76
CA PHE A 67 1.91 -1.32 4.00
C PHE A 67 1.18 -1.96 5.18
N ASP A 68 1.69 -1.75 6.39
CA ASP A 68 1.03 -2.14 7.63
C ASP A 68 0.24 -0.95 8.17
N PHE A 69 -1.05 -1.16 8.45
CA PHE A 69 -1.84 -0.13 9.14
C PHE A 69 -1.23 0.19 10.50
N GLY A 70 -1.47 1.41 10.98
CA GLY A 70 -0.94 1.87 12.26
C GLY A 70 -1.24 0.90 13.40
N GLY A 71 -0.22 0.59 14.20
CA GLY A 71 -0.34 -0.34 15.31
C GLY A 71 -0.31 -1.82 14.92
N LEU A 72 -0.20 -2.13 13.63
CA LEU A 72 -0.14 -3.51 13.15
C LEU A 72 1.19 -3.78 12.45
N GLY A 73 1.58 -5.06 12.44
CA GLY A 73 2.82 -5.48 11.80
C GLY A 73 4.02 -4.69 12.31
N ALA A 74 4.80 -4.10 11.40
CA ALA A 74 5.99 -3.32 11.72
C ALA A 74 5.73 -1.81 11.80
N SER A 75 4.49 -1.36 11.61
CA SER A 75 4.14 0.06 11.75
C SER A 75 4.10 0.47 13.21
N GLU A 76 4.47 1.73 13.47
CA GLU A 76 4.49 2.28 14.82
C GLU A 76 3.09 2.51 15.38
N GLY A 77 3.00 2.64 16.70
CA GLY A 77 1.77 2.92 17.41
C GLY A 77 1.12 1.69 17.98
N GLU A 78 0.03 1.91 18.71
CA GLU A 78 -0.78 0.86 19.30
C GLU A 78 -2.09 0.75 18.53
N PHE A 79 -2.45 -0.45 18.10
CA PHE A 79 -3.69 -0.62 17.34
C PHE A 79 -4.92 -0.16 18.14
N ALA A 80 -4.90 -0.32 19.46
CA ALA A 80 -5.98 0.13 20.34
C ALA A 80 -6.22 1.65 20.26
N ASP A 81 -5.19 2.42 19.87
CA ASP A 81 -5.27 3.88 19.72
C ASP A 81 -5.70 4.30 18.32
N THR A 82 -5.95 3.35 17.42
CA THR A 82 -6.37 3.63 16.06
C THR A 82 -7.88 3.56 15.92
N ASN A 83 -8.40 4.18 14.87
CA ASN A 83 -9.78 4.06 14.45
C ASN A 83 -9.84 3.99 12.93
N PHE A 84 -11.04 3.81 12.38
CA PHE A 84 -11.18 3.69 10.94
C PHE A 84 -10.65 4.93 10.20
N SER A 85 -10.91 6.13 10.75
CA SER A 85 -10.43 7.37 10.14
C SER A 85 -8.91 7.43 10.10
N SER A 86 -8.21 6.99 11.16
CA SER A 86 -6.74 6.97 11.16
C SER A 86 -6.19 5.94 10.19
N ASN A 87 -6.87 4.80 10.01
CA ASN A 87 -6.46 3.78 9.05
C ASN A 87 -6.67 4.25 7.62
N VAL A 88 -7.75 4.95 7.33
CA VAL A 88 -7.97 5.61 6.05
C VAL A 88 -6.86 6.62 5.77
N GLN A 89 -6.46 7.38 6.80
CA GLN A 89 -5.37 8.34 6.65
C GLN A 89 -4.04 7.65 6.35
N ASN A 90 -3.75 6.50 6.96
CA ASN A 90 -2.56 5.71 6.63
C ASN A 90 -2.53 5.38 5.13
N LEU A 91 -3.65 4.98 4.56
CA LEU A 91 -3.75 4.66 3.14
C LEU A 91 -3.49 5.89 2.27
N LYS A 92 -4.06 7.04 2.66
CA LYS A 92 -3.82 8.30 1.96
C LYS A 92 -2.36 8.73 2.04
N ASP A 93 -1.73 8.56 3.21
CA ASP A 93 -0.31 8.89 3.39
C ASP A 93 0.57 8.03 2.47
N CYS A 94 0.28 6.75 2.33
CA CYS A 94 1.00 5.88 1.41
C CYS A 94 0.78 6.29 -0.05
N SER A 95 -0.43 6.67 -0.40
CA SER A 95 -0.75 7.16 -1.74
C SER A 95 0.03 8.43 -2.07
N ASP A 96 0.08 9.37 -1.11
CA ASP A 96 0.82 10.61 -1.27
C ASP A 96 2.32 10.36 -1.41
N TYR A 97 2.86 9.42 -0.64
CA TYR A 97 4.26 9.03 -0.75
C TYR A 97 4.59 8.50 -2.14
N LEU A 98 3.73 7.63 -2.69
CA LEU A 98 3.92 7.13 -4.05
C LEU A 98 3.89 8.26 -5.07
N ARG A 99 2.94 9.19 -4.92
CA ARG A 99 2.81 10.33 -5.83
C ARG A 99 4.05 11.20 -5.83
N GLU A 100 4.63 11.43 -4.64
CA GLU A 100 5.77 12.32 -4.49
C GLU A 100 7.09 11.69 -4.94
N HIS A 101 7.28 10.40 -4.68
CA HIS A 101 8.57 9.73 -4.88
C HIS A 101 8.60 8.81 -6.08
N TYR A 102 7.46 8.40 -6.61
CA TYR A 102 7.33 7.48 -7.74
C TYR A 102 6.21 7.94 -8.64
N GLN A 103 5.08 7.26 -8.58
CA GLN A 103 3.89 7.58 -9.35
C GLN A 103 2.66 7.24 -8.51
N ALA A 104 1.66 8.10 -8.52
CA ALA A 104 0.43 7.87 -7.76
C ALA A 104 -0.22 6.54 -8.16
N PRO A 105 -0.83 5.83 -7.20
CA PRO A 105 -1.48 4.57 -7.53
C PRO A 105 -2.70 4.81 -8.42
N SER A 106 -2.84 3.97 -9.44
CA SER A 106 -4.04 3.96 -10.28
C SER A 106 -4.98 2.82 -9.93
N ILE A 107 -4.52 1.85 -9.13
CA ILE A 107 -5.32 0.70 -8.70
C ILE A 107 -5.14 0.56 -7.18
N LEU A 108 -6.26 0.38 -6.49
CA LEU A 108 -6.28 0.05 -5.08
C LEU A 108 -6.82 -1.37 -4.92
N ILE A 109 -6.13 -2.17 -4.11
CA ILE A 109 -6.59 -3.51 -3.75
C ILE A 109 -6.78 -3.55 -2.24
N GLY A 110 -7.94 -4.03 -1.80
CA GLY A 110 -8.23 -4.17 -0.38
C GLY A 110 -8.71 -5.57 -0.06
N HIS A 111 -8.25 -6.11 1.06
CA HIS A 111 -8.65 -7.43 1.54
C HIS A 111 -9.35 -7.28 2.89
N SER A 112 -10.63 -7.65 2.95
CA SER A 112 -11.43 -7.59 4.18
C SER A 112 -11.46 -6.17 4.76
N PHE A 113 -10.86 -5.92 5.93
CA PHE A 113 -10.76 -4.59 6.53
C PHE A 113 -10.11 -3.58 5.57
N GLY A 114 -9.05 -4.00 4.87
CA GLY A 114 -8.41 -3.18 3.85
C GLY A 114 -9.35 -2.80 2.73
N GLY A 115 -10.30 -3.69 2.39
CA GLY A 115 -11.33 -3.41 1.40
C GLY A 115 -12.22 -2.24 1.81
N ALA A 116 -12.63 -2.19 3.08
CA ALA A 116 -13.42 -1.07 3.59
C ALA A 116 -12.64 0.25 3.52
N ALA A 117 -11.36 0.22 3.90
CA ALA A 117 -10.50 1.40 3.84
C ALA A 117 -10.32 1.89 2.40
N VAL A 118 -10.12 0.96 1.45
CA VAL A 118 -9.97 1.27 0.03
C VAL A 118 -11.24 1.92 -0.51
N LEU A 119 -12.40 1.37 -0.22
CA LEU A 119 -13.68 1.94 -0.66
C LEU A 119 -13.90 3.35 -0.10
N ALA A 120 -13.50 3.57 1.15
CA ALA A 120 -13.65 4.87 1.79
C ALA A 120 -12.72 5.94 1.19
N THR A 121 -11.59 5.55 0.60
CA THR A 121 -10.59 6.49 0.09
C THR A 121 -10.56 6.64 -1.41
N ALA A 122 -11.13 5.71 -2.16
CA ALA A 122 -11.00 5.68 -3.62
C ALA A 122 -11.41 6.99 -4.29
N GLY A 123 -12.47 7.62 -3.80
CA GLY A 123 -12.94 8.89 -4.33
C GLY A 123 -12.04 10.08 -4.02
N ASP A 124 -11.15 9.95 -3.03
CA ASP A 124 -10.26 11.04 -2.60
C ASP A 124 -8.89 10.97 -3.27
N ILE A 125 -8.60 9.91 -4.01
CA ILE A 125 -7.34 9.74 -4.74
C ILE A 125 -7.67 9.86 -6.23
N LYS A 126 -7.40 11.02 -6.78
CA LYS A 126 -7.86 11.37 -8.13
C LYS A 126 -7.31 10.48 -9.24
N GLU A 127 -6.13 9.89 -9.04
CA GLU A 127 -5.48 9.05 -10.03
C GLU A 127 -6.03 7.63 -10.09
N VAL A 128 -6.85 7.23 -9.13
CA VAL A 128 -7.37 5.86 -9.06
C VAL A 128 -8.36 5.61 -10.19
N ALA A 129 -8.08 4.58 -10.99
CA ALA A 129 -8.91 4.14 -12.09
C ALA A 129 -9.63 2.83 -11.79
N GLY A 130 -9.19 2.07 -10.79
CA GLY A 130 -9.78 0.78 -10.45
C GLY A 130 -9.59 0.40 -8.99
N VAL A 131 -10.55 -0.34 -8.46
CA VAL A 131 -10.56 -0.87 -7.09
C VAL A 131 -10.89 -2.35 -7.15
N VAL A 132 -10.15 -3.15 -6.40
CA VAL A 132 -10.35 -4.60 -6.32
C VAL A 132 -10.58 -5.04 -4.89
#